data_b1b5930e305124aff53a0afb776b63b0
#
_entry.id   b1b5930e305124aff53a0afb776b63b0
#
_cell.length_a   1.000
_cell.length_b   1.000
_cell.length_c   1.000
_cell.angle_alpha   90.00
_cell.angle_beta   90.00
_cell.angle_gamma   90.00
#
_symmetry.space_group_name_H-M   'P 1'
#
loop_
_entity.id
_entity.type
_entity.pdbx_description
1 polymer ?
#
loop_
_entity_poly.entity_id
_entity_poly.type
_entity_poly.pdbx_seq_one_letter_code
_entity_poly.pdbx_strand_id
1 'polypeptide(L)'
;MRRVLVLAASILLIAPLHAAAEWRALRSNHFQVIGDVPAGRLRDVALRFEQFREVVTQLLPAVLRAGSAPVVVIVFPDARSYRPFMPVANGRTVPVDGFFVDGADTNYITINIEAGERAFPVVFHEFSHLLLSSAFAHAPLWFNEGLAEYFSTFEVAHGGRNVLLGKPLQRHVALLRERRLKLSQLFAIGPDSKEYTREGIERELLYAQSWALVHYARHAEPALSERTRVEGRRFASLELLARRLADGEDMDQSVRATYAMDLEALDTEVQAYVRKQVYSYVEVTSADSVIMRVDSEAKVIDAADVDTWLADLLAHLQRGPEAIPRLERALKLRGDQPRALATLGMLRVRQGDRREGLPLLERAAAAGPDIESVQFEYGWALATEEVFDASRAQRARAAFERALALRPGYPAAIQMLASVHWRTGDFAKMRDLLTPFVKATPDNQDAALQLAAALLGLGDIPAARALIGPILARPRDNEMRERARTLLGQIAKLQLQP
;
A
#
# COMPACT_ATOMS: atom_id res chain seq x y z
N MET A 1 19.60 -34.67 -76.76
CA MET A 1 18.59 -33.78 -76.11
C MET A 1 18.34 -34.31 -74.72
N ARG A 2 18.94 -33.72 -73.66
CA ARG A 2 18.76 -34.06 -72.23
C ARG A 2 17.77 -33.08 -71.68
N ARG A 3 16.61 -33.57 -71.21
CA ARG A 3 15.59 -32.77 -70.47
C ARG A 3 16.01 -32.65 -69.00
N VAL A 4 16.26 -31.44 -68.53
CA VAL A 4 16.49 -31.12 -67.15
C VAL A 4 15.11 -30.84 -66.49
N LEU A 5 14.73 -31.71 -65.53
CA LEU A 5 13.58 -31.47 -64.65
C LEU A 5 14.02 -30.52 -63.53
N VAL A 6 13.42 -29.35 -63.48
CA VAL A 6 13.54 -28.43 -62.32
C VAL A 6 12.42 -28.75 -61.33
N LEU A 7 12.78 -29.33 -60.19
CA LEU A 7 11.91 -29.50 -59.04
C LEU A 7 11.83 -28.15 -58.28
N ALA A 8 10.69 -27.50 -58.32
CA ALA A 8 10.42 -26.35 -57.49
C ALA A 8 10.01 -26.83 -56.09
N ALA A 9 10.91 -26.68 -55.12
CA ALA A 9 10.59 -26.92 -53.71
C ALA A 9 9.82 -25.72 -53.14
N SER A 10 8.54 -25.86 -52.90
CA SER A 10 7.70 -24.86 -52.19
C SER A 10 8.06 -24.92 -50.68
N ILE A 11 8.83 -23.94 -50.21
CA ILE A 11 9.05 -23.73 -48.79
C ILE A 11 7.77 -23.12 -48.23
N LEU A 12 6.95 -23.93 -47.54
CA LEU A 12 5.88 -23.42 -46.68
C LEU A 12 6.55 -22.69 -45.52
N LEU A 13 6.51 -21.36 -45.54
CA LEU A 13 6.79 -20.53 -44.38
C LEU A 13 5.63 -20.78 -43.36
N ILE A 14 5.86 -21.68 -42.42
CA ILE A 14 5.04 -21.79 -41.23
C ILE A 14 5.36 -20.53 -40.39
N ALA A 15 4.55 -19.50 -40.57
CA ALA A 15 4.55 -18.38 -39.62
C ALA A 15 4.25 -18.97 -38.22
N PRO A 16 5.02 -18.64 -37.18
CA PRO A 16 4.71 -19.10 -35.86
C PRO A 16 3.31 -18.59 -35.52
N LEU A 17 2.33 -19.50 -35.35
CA LEU A 17 1.09 -19.15 -34.69
C LEU A 17 1.50 -18.54 -33.34
N HIS A 18 1.30 -17.24 -33.21
CA HIS A 18 1.31 -16.62 -31.88
C HIS A 18 0.20 -17.32 -31.10
N ALA A 19 0.59 -18.20 -30.18
CA ALA A 19 -0.35 -18.75 -29.23
C ALA A 19 -1.12 -17.57 -28.63
N ALA A 20 -2.44 -17.62 -28.71
CA ALA A 20 -3.28 -16.60 -28.10
C ALA A 20 -2.84 -16.43 -26.65
N ALA A 21 -2.72 -15.19 -26.19
CA ALA A 21 -2.37 -14.85 -24.83
C ALA A 21 -3.22 -15.69 -23.85
N GLU A 22 -2.57 -16.53 -23.07
CA GLU A 22 -3.27 -17.42 -22.15
C GLU A 22 -3.11 -16.89 -20.72
N TRP A 23 -4.01 -15.99 -20.36
CA TRP A 23 -4.04 -15.39 -19.02
C TRP A 23 -4.36 -16.43 -17.96
N ARG A 24 -3.60 -16.39 -16.89
CA ARG A 24 -3.75 -17.25 -15.74
C ARG A 24 -3.88 -16.44 -14.46
N ALA A 25 -4.54 -17.03 -13.47
CA ALA A 25 -4.63 -16.51 -12.13
C ALA A 25 -4.17 -17.56 -11.13
N LEU A 26 -3.46 -17.12 -10.12
CA LEU A 26 -2.97 -17.89 -8.98
C LEU A 26 -3.29 -17.12 -7.70
N ARG A 27 -3.75 -17.81 -6.66
CA ARG A 27 -3.97 -17.22 -5.35
C ARG A 27 -3.00 -17.83 -4.34
N SER A 28 -2.21 -16.98 -3.69
CA SER A 28 -1.45 -17.32 -2.50
C SER A 28 -2.16 -16.84 -1.23
N ASN A 29 -1.52 -16.90 -0.08
CA ASN A 29 -2.17 -16.48 1.18
C ASN A 29 -2.49 -14.97 1.21
N HIS A 30 -1.62 -14.13 0.60
CA HIS A 30 -1.73 -12.68 0.69
C HIS A 30 -1.89 -12.00 -0.66
N PHE A 31 -1.71 -12.74 -1.77
CA PHE A 31 -1.71 -12.16 -3.12
C PHE A 31 -2.62 -12.93 -4.07
N GLN A 32 -3.29 -12.16 -4.93
CA GLN A 32 -3.86 -12.65 -6.17
C GLN A 32 -2.89 -12.29 -7.30
N VAL A 33 -2.30 -13.28 -7.95
CA VAL A 33 -1.35 -13.04 -9.06
C VAL A 33 -2.00 -13.42 -10.38
N ILE A 34 -1.99 -12.51 -11.34
CA ILE A 34 -2.67 -12.65 -12.63
C ILE A 34 -1.66 -12.28 -13.73
N GLY A 35 -1.61 -13.01 -14.82
CA GLY A 35 -0.71 -12.62 -15.91
C GLY A 35 -0.82 -13.49 -17.15
N ASP A 36 -0.31 -12.94 -18.25
CA ASP A 36 -0.14 -13.61 -19.54
C ASP A 36 1.27 -14.20 -19.63
N VAL A 37 1.57 -15.08 -18.68
CA VAL A 37 2.89 -15.73 -18.58
C VAL A 37 2.71 -17.20 -18.16
N PRO A 38 3.72 -18.06 -18.41
CA PRO A 38 3.66 -19.46 -17.96
C PRO A 38 3.38 -19.60 -16.47
N ALA A 39 2.64 -20.66 -16.08
CA ALA A 39 2.27 -20.94 -14.71
C ALA A 39 3.45 -20.92 -13.71
N GLY A 40 4.63 -21.43 -14.13
CA GLY A 40 5.85 -21.38 -13.31
C GLY A 40 6.27 -19.95 -12.97
N ARG A 41 6.21 -19.04 -13.96
CA ARG A 41 6.54 -17.61 -13.73
C ARG A 41 5.58 -16.92 -12.77
N LEU A 42 4.28 -17.23 -12.83
CA LEU A 42 3.32 -16.70 -11.85
C LEU A 42 3.64 -17.20 -10.44
N ARG A 43 4.01 -18.47 -10.29
CA ARG A 43 4.41 -19.03 -8.99
C ARG A 43 5.69 -18.38 -8.47
N ASP A 44 6.69 -18.15 -9.32
CA ASP A 44 7.94 -17.49 -8.93
C ASP A 44 7.67 -16.07 -8.42
N VAL A 45 6.79 -15.32 -9.10
CA VAL A 45 6.38 -13.97 -8.67
C VAL A 45 5.63 -14.03 -7.34
N ALA A 46 4.63 -14.92 -7.22
CA ALA A 46 3.86 -15.08 -5.97
C ALA A 46 4.75 -15.45 -4.78
N LEU A 47 5.67 -16.41 -4.98
CA LEU A 47 6.62 -16.83 -3.95
C LEU A 47 7.51 -15.66 -3.51
N ARG A 48 8.02 -14.86 -4.44
CA ARG A 48 8.88 -13.72 -4.16
C ARG A 48 8.16 -12.66 -3.32
N PHE A 49 6.88 -12.39 -3.58
CA PHE A 49 6.09 -11.46 -2.76
C PHE A 49 5.76 -12.01 -1.38
N GLU A 50 5.46 -13.30 -1.27
CA GLU A 50 5.24 -13.95 0.03
C GLU A 50 6.53 -13.94 0.88
N GLN A 51 7.69 -14.23 0.28
CA GLN A 51 8.99 -14.16 0.94
C GLN A 51 9.33 -12.73 1.38
N PHE A 52 9.09 -11.74 0.51
CA PHE A 52 9.28 -10.34 0.85
C PHE A 52 8.44 -9.94 2.07
N ARG A 53 7.14 -10.25 2.05
CA ARG A 53 6.23 -9.96 3.15
C ARG A 53 6.68 -10.66 4.44
N GLU A 54 7.07 -11.92 4.36
CA GLU A 54 7.59 -12.68 5.50
C GLU A 54 8.80 -11.99 6.12
N VAL A 55 9.81 -11.66 5.32
CA VAL A 55 11.04 -11.01 5.79
C VAL A 55 10.74 -9.67 6.44
N VAL A 56 9.89 -8.83 5.82
CA VAL A 56 9.50 -7.55 6.42
C VAL A 56 8.81 -7.77 7.75
N THR A 57 7.90 -8.75 7.87
CA THR A 57 7.16 -9.02 9.11
C THR A 57 8.03 -9.66 10.20
N GLN A 58 9.03 -10.44 9.84
CA GLN A 58 10.02 -10.96 10.80
C GLN A 58 10.89 -9.85 11.37
N LEU A 59 11.31 -8.90 10.52
CA LEU A 59 12.15 -7.78 10.92
C LEU A 59 11.37 -6.68 11.65
N LEU A 60 10.09 -6.52 11.33
CA LEU A 60 9.17 -5.51 11.85
C LEU A 60 7.83 -6.16 12.27
N PRO A 61 7.77 -6.86 13.41
CA PRO A 61 6.54 -7.54 13.84
C PRO A 61 5.32 -6.61 14.01
N ALA A 62 5.54 -5.32 14.23
CA ALA A 62 4.46 -4.32 14.31
C ALA A 62 3.60 -4.24 13.04
N VAL A 63 4.17 -4.58 11.88
CA VAL A 63 3.50 -4.56 10.55
C VAL A 63 2.38 -5.62 10.43
N LEU A 64 2.36 -6.65 11.26
CA LEU A 64 1.34 -7.73 11.22
C LEU A 64 -0.09 -7.28 11.57
N ARG A 65 -0.28 -6.09 12.11
CA ARG A 65 -1.56 -5.66 12.72
C ARG A 65 -2.60 -5.10 11.74
N ALA A 66 -2.28 -4.95 10.46
CA ALA A 66 -3.17 -4.25 9.55
C ALA A 66 -4.02 -5.19 8.69
N GLY A 67 -5.30 -4.94 8.70
CA GLY A 67 -6.26 -5.38 7.68
C GLY A 67 -6.08 -4.60 6.38
N SER A 68 -4.90 -4.72 5.73
CA SER A 68 -4.64 -4.08 4.45
C SER A 68 -5.60 -4.57 3.36
N ALA A 69 -5.89 -3.73 2.37
CA ALA A 69 -6.66 -4.14 1.20
C ALA A 69 -5.95 -5.32 0.49
N PRO A 70 -6.71 -6.22 -0.16
CA PRO A 70 -6.14 -7.28 -0.96
C PRO A 70 -5.13 -6.73 -1.96
N VAL A 71 -4.07 -7.49 -2.22
CA VAL A 71 -3.05 -7.11 -3.19
C VAL A 71 -3.17 -7.99 -4.43
N VAL A 72 -3.40 -7.37 -5.57
CA VAL A 72 -3.44 -8.00 -6.88
C VAL A 72 -2.15 -7.67 -7.63
N VAL A 73 -1.41 -8.70 -8.04
CA VAL A 73 -0.19 -8.56 -8.84
C VAL A 73 -0.52 -8.91 -10.28
N ILE A 74 -0.36 -7.95 -11.20
CA ILE A 74 -0.56 -8.19 -12.64
C ILE A 74 0.80 -8.29 -13.33
N VAL A 75 1.08 -9.44 -13.93
CA VAL A 75 2.35 -9.77 -14.59
C VAL A 75 2.20 -9.72 -16.09
N PHE A 76 2.90 -8.82 -16.72
CA PHE A 76 2.95 -8.65 -18.16
C PHE A 76 4.20 -9.34 -18.76
N PRO A 77 4.08 -10.04 -19.89
CA PRO A 77 5.20 -10.78 -20.48
C PRO A 77 6.30 -9.88 -21.03
N ASP A 78 5.93 -8.67 -21.50
CA ASP A 78 6.85 -7.76 -22.21
C ASP A 78 6.40 -6.29 -22.08
N ALA A 79 7.29 -5.37 -22.50
CA ALA A 79 7.04 -3.93 -22.46
C ALA A 79 5.89 -3.49 -23.39
N ARG A 80 5.60 -4.22 -24.47
CA ARG A 80 4.55 -3.88 -25.44
C ARG A 80 3.16 -4.08 -24.82
N SER A 81 2.93 -5.24 -24.18
CA SER A 81 1.68 -5.56 -23.49
C SER A 81 1.48 -4.74 -22.22
N TYR A 82 2.59 -4.33 -21.57
CA TYR A 82 2.58 -3.53 -20.35
C TYR A 82 2.28 -2.04 -20.61
N ARG A 83 2.80 -1.48 -21.70
CA ARG A 83 2.71 -0.03 -22.00
C ARG A 83 1.31 0.59 -21.87
N PRO A 84 0.21 -0.06 -22.29
CA PRO A 84 -1.14 0.49 -22.13
C PRO A 84 -1.58 0.72 -20.67
N PHE A 85 -0.91 0.07 -19.72
CA PHE A 85 -1.26 0.09 -18.29
C PHE A 85 -0.27 0.87 -17.44
N MET A 86 0.81 1.41 -18.02
CA MET A 86 1.78 2.25 -17.31
C MET A 86 1.13 3.53 -16.80
N PRO A 87 1.64 4.13 -15.70
CA PRO A 87 1.19 5.41 -15.20
C PRO A 87 1.29 6.52 -16.25
N VAL A 88 0.43 7.52 -16.15
CA VAL A 88 0.45 8.70 -17.02
C VAL A 88 0.62 9.93 -16.14
N ALA A 89 1.67 10.73 -16.40
CA ALA A 89 1.90 12.01 -15.74
C ALA A 89 1.99 13.11 -16.80
N ASN A 90 1.28 14.21 -16.59
CA ASN A 90 1.24 15.35 -17.53
C ASN A 90 0.89 14.93 -18.99
N GLY A 91 -0.03 13.96 -19.14
CA GLY A 91 -0.47 13.44 -20.44
C GLY A 91 0.55 12.54 -21.16
N ARG A 92 1.63 12.14 -20.48
CA ARG A 92 2.66 11.25 -21.05
C ARG A 92 2.79 10.00 -20.21
N THR A 93 2.95 8.86 -20.88
CA THR A 93 3.28 7.58 -20.22
C THR A 93 4.63 7.68 -19.53
N VAL A 94 4.68 7.32 -18.25
CA VAL A 94 5.90 7.23 -17.47
C VAL A 94 6.48 5.83 -17.67
N PRO A 95 7.65 5.70 -18.32
CA PRO A 95 8.26 4.39 -18.56
C PRO A 95 8.80 3.82 -17.25
N VAL A 96 8.20 2.72 -16.78
CA VAL A 96 8.59 2.00 -15.57
C VAL A 96 8.53 0.50 -15.83
N ASP A 97 9.37 -0.29 -15.16
CA ASP A 97 9.35 -1.75 -15.25
C ASP A 97 8.37 -2.41 -14.27
N GLY A 98 7.88 -1.66 -13.31
CA GLY A 98 6.85 -2.03 -12.35
C GLY A 98 6.40 -0.82 -11.54
N PHE A 99 5.20 -0.87 -10.97
CA PHE A 99 4.69 0.16 -10.06
C PHE A 99 3.64 -0.41 -9.11
N PHE A 100 3.33 0.34 -8.09
CA PHE A 100 2.29 0.07 -7.11
C PHE A 100 1.18 1.13 -7.20
N VAL A 101 -0.07 0.72 -6.99
CA VAL A 101 -1.23 1.61 -6.87
C VAL A 101 -1.96 1.27 -5.58
N ASP A 102 -2.04 2.23 -4.68
CA ASP A 102 -2.85 2.12 -3.46
C ASP A 102 -4.33 2.28 -3.78
N GLY A 103 -5.16 1.47 -3.15
CA GLY A 103 -6.60 1.51 -3.26
C GLY A 103 -7.30 1.18 -1.95
N ALA A 104 -8.42 1.84 -1.69
CA ALA A 104 -9.21 1.60 -0.47
C ALA A 104 -9.76 0.16 -0.40
N ASP A 105 -10.07 -0.43 -1.55
CA ASP A 105 -10.65 -1.76 -1.72
C ASP A 105 -9.63 -2.79 -2.20
N THR A 106 -8.77 -2.44 -3.16
CA THR A 106 -7.79 -3.31 -3.79
C THR A 106 -6.50 -2.53 -4.09
N ASN A 107 -5.36 -3.10 -3.71
CA ASN A 107 -4.04 -2.60 -4.08
C ASN A 107 -3.55 -3.33 -5.33
N TYR A 108 -2.93 -2.61 -6.24
CA TYR A 108 -2.36 -3.19 -7.46
C TYR A 108 -0.84 -3.08 -7.48
N ILE A 109 -0.21 -4.17 -7.86
CA ILE A 109 1.19 -4.23 -8.26
C ILE A 109 1.22 -4.65 -9.73
N THR A 110 2.01 -3.97 -10.53
CA THR A 110 2.21 -4.36 -11.93
C THR A 110 3.68 -4.61 -12.21
N ILE A 111 3.98 -5.61 -13.01
CA ILE A 111 5.36 -6.00 -13.33
C ILE A 111 5.48 -6.34 -14.81
N ASN A 112 6.46 -5.74 -15.48
CA ASN A 112 7.01 -6.21 -16.75
C ASN A 112 8.08 -7.27 -16.48
N ILE A 113 7.75 -8.54 -16.66
CA ILE A 113 8.69 -9.64 -16.32
C ILE A 113 9.90 -9.72 -17.26
N GLU A 114 9.81 -9.15 -18.47
CA GLU A 114 10.93 -9.04 -19.40
C GLU A 114 12.09 -8.20 -18.82
N ALA A 115 11.79 -7.24 -17.96
CA ALA A 115 12.80 -6.42 -17.29
C ALA A 115 13.63 -7.21 -16.26
N GLY A 116 13.23 -8.44 -15.94
CA GLY A 116 13.91 -9.31 -14.98
C GLY A 116 13.99 -8.69 -13.58
N GLU A 117 15.16 -8.79 -12.95
CA GLU A 117 15.37 -8.28 -11.59
C GLU A 117 15.15 -6.77 -11.43
N ARG A 118 15.26 -5.98 -12.52
CA ARG A 118 15.06 -4.52 -12.46
C ARG A 118 13.64 -4.08 -12.13
N ALA A 119 12.64 -4.93 -12.39
CA ALA A 119 11.24 -4.62 -12.11
C ALA A 119 10.91 -4.61 -10.60
N PHE A 120 11.66 -5.33 -9.77
CA PHE A 120 11.29 -5.58 -8.38
C PHE A 120 11.68 -4.48 -7.38
N PRO A 121 12.85 -3.82 -7.46
CA PRO A 121 13.26 -2.86 -6.45
C PRO A 121 12.25 -1.72 -6.23
N VAL A 122 11.73 -1.13 -7.31
CA VAL A 122 10.71 -0.07 -7.22
C VAL A 122 9.42 -0.59 -6.59
N VAL A 123 8.98 -1.78 -6.99
CA VAL A 123 7.77 -2.40 -6.46
C VAL A 123 7.93 -2.73 -4.98
N PHE A 124 9.08 -3.25 -4.54
CA PHE A 124 9.34 -3.52 -3.13
C PHE A 124 9.47 -2.25 -2.31
N HIS A 125 10.02 -1.17 -2.87
CA HIS A 125 10.02 0.14 -2.24
C HIS A 125 8.59 0.59 -1.91
N GLU A 126 7.73 0.66 -2.93
CA GLU A 126 6.34 1.11 -2.77
C GLU A 126 5.51 0.15 -1.90
N PHE A 127 5.70 -1.16 -2.07
CA PHE A 127 5.01 -2.14 -1.23
C PHE A 127 5.46 -2.07 0.24
N SER A 128 6.69 -1.65 0.51
CA SER A 128 7.15 -1.36 1.87
C SER A 128 6.32 -0.25 2.51
N HIS A 129 6.03 0.84 1.80
CA HIS A 129 5.17 1.90 2.32
C HIS A 129 3.79 1.39 2.73
N LEU A 130 3.16 0.52 1.92
CA LEU A 130 1.89 -0.11 2.30
C LEU A 130 2.02 -0.91 3.61
N LEU A 131 3.06 -1.73 3.73
CA LEU A 131 3.27 -2.53 4.93
C LEU A 131 3.58 -1.68 6.16
N LEU A 132 4.37 -0.61 5.99
CA LEU A 132 4.79 0.28 7.07
C LEU A 132 3.68 1.23 7.53
N SER A 133 2.78 1.65 6.64
CA SER A 133 1.74 2.65 6.92
C SER A 133 0.85 2.30 8.11
N SER A 134 0.62 1.01 8.33
CA SER A 134 -0.20 0.51 9.42
C SER A 134 0.50 0.49 10.79
N ALA A 135 1.83 0.38 10.79
CA ALA A 135 2.63 0.29 12.00
C ALA A 135 3.27 1.63 12.38
N PHE A 136 3.49 2.48 11.39
CA PHE A 136 4.27 3.70 11.48
C PHE A 136 3.61 4.90 10.77
N ALA A 137 2.30 5.06 10.94
CA ALA A 137 1.50 6.08 10.23
C ALA A 137 2.03 7.53 10.38
N HIS A 138 2.70 7.85 11.50
CA HIS A 138 3.27 9.17 11.78
C HIS A 138 4.79 9.17 11.85
N ALA A 139 5.45 8.10 11.37
CA ALA A 139 6.89 8.06 11.39
C ALA A 139 7.49 9.20 10.53
N PRO A 140 8.65 9.75 10.93
CA PRO A 140 9.33 10.75 10.15
C PRO A 140 9.63 10.26 8.72
N LEU A 141 9.63 11.20 7.76
CA LEU A 141 9.85 10.89 6.35
C LEU A 141 11.13 10.07 6.12
N TRP A 142 12.25 10.48 6.73
CA TRP A 142 13.52 9.78 6.62
C TRP A 142 13.46 8.31 7.06
N PHE A 143 12.61 7.98 8.05
CA PHE A 143 12.44 6.61 8.52
C PHE A 143 11.65 5.76 7.52
N ASN A 144 10.54 6.29 7.01
CA ASN A 144 9.72 5.61 6.00
C ASN A 144 10.49 5.38 4.70
N GLU A 145 11.14 6.42 4.17
CA GLU A 145 11.93 6.32 2.94
C GLU A 145 13.18 5.45 3.13
N GLY A 146 13.83 5.59 4.28
CA GLY A 146 15.01 4.78 4.59
C GLY A 146 14.72 3.28 4.68
N LEU A 147 13.59 2.91 5.28
CA LEU A 147 13.14 1.51 5.31
C LEU A 147 12.71 1.03 3.93
N ALA A 148 11.98 1.84 3.17
CA ALA A 148 11.57 1.47 1.82
C ALA A 148 12.78 1.25 0.90
N GLU A 149 13.78 2.13 0.94
CA GLU A 149 15.05 1.96 0.21
C GLU A 149 15.85 0.74 0.72
N TYR A 150 15.84 0.46 2.02
CA TYR A 150 16.50 -0.72 2.57
C TYR A 150 15.81 -2.01 2.08
N PHE A 151 14.49 -2.08 2.16
CA PHE A 151 13.73 -3.25 1.71
C PHE A 151 13.70 -3.40 0.18
N SER A 152 13.88 -2.32 -0.59
CA SER A 152 14.01 -2.39 -2.06
C SER A 152 15.19 -3.24 -2.51
N THR A 153 16.17 -3.47 -1.63
CA THR A 153 17.34 -4.33 -1.88
C THR A 153 17.07 -5.83 -1.77
N PHE A 154 15.82 -6.22 -1.50
CA PHE A 154 15.43 -7.62 -1.39
C PHE A 154 15.73 -8.39 -2.68
N GLU A 155 16.45 -9.48 -2.55
CA GLU A 155 16.85 -10.34 -3.66
C GLU A 155 16.75 -11.80 -3.24
N VAL A 156 16.15 -12.63 -4.08
CA VAL A 156 16.10 -14.07 -3.85
C VAL A 156 17.43 -14.69 -4.25
N ALA A 157 18.11 -15.34 -3.32
CA ALA A 157 19.37 -16.02 -3.55
C ALA A 157 19.18 -17.33 -4.33
N HIS A 158 20.29 -17.87 -4.84
CA HIS A 158 20.31 -19.13 -5.57
C HIS A 158 19.62 -20.26 -4.78
N GLY A 159 18.71 -20.97 -5.46
CA GLY A 159 17.91 -22.05 -4.85
C GLY A 159 16.57 -21.62 -4.26
N GLY A 160 16.23 -20.31 -4.26
CA GLY A 160 14.90 -19.79 -3.94
C GLY A 160 14.52 -19.81 -2.45
N ARG A 161 15.35 -20.39 -1.56
CA ARG A 161 15.08 -20.49 -0.11
C ARG A 161 15.63 -19.31 0.69
N ASN A 162 16.75 -18.79 0.27
CA ASN A 162 17.43 -17.70 0.96
C ASN A 162 17.16 -16.40 0.24
N VAL A 163 17.03 -15.33 1.00
CA VAL A 163 16.90 -13.97 0.51
C VAL A 163 18.03 -13.12 1.07
N LEU A 164 18.51 -12.21 0.26
CA LEU A 164 19.54 -11.24 0.61
C LEU A 164 18.87 -9.90 0.82
N LEU A 165 19.27 -9.18 1.87
CA LEU A 165 18.69 -7.90 2.22
C LEU A 165 19.78 -6.94 2.73
N GLY A 166 19.72 -5.68 2.31
CA GLY A 166 20.67 -4.66 2.70
C GLY A 166 21.87 -4.53 1.77
N LYS A 167 21.82 -5.10 0.56
CA LYS A 167 22.85 -4.85 -0.43
C LYS A 167 22.99 -3.36 -0.74
N PRO A 168 24.22 -2.83 -0.94
CA PRO A 168 24.41 -1.43 -1.21
C PRO A 168 23.81 -1.02 -2.56
N LEU A 169 22.97 0.00 -2.54
CA LEU A 169 22.46 0.66 -3.73
C LEU A 169 23.55 1.55 -4.32
N GLN A 170 24.10 1.17 -5.47
CA GLN A 170 25.26 1.85 -6.07
C GLN A 170 25.02 3.33 -6.33
N ARG A 171 23.77 3.71 -6.71
CA ARG A 171 23.36 5.11 -6.89
C ARG A 171 23.50 5.91 -5.58
N HIS A 172 23.09 5.34 -4.44
CA HIS A 172 23.21 5.99 -3.12
C HIS A 172 24.66 6.08 -2.68
N VAL A 173 25.41 4.99 -2.84
CA VAL A 173 26.84 4.98 -2.47
C VAL A 173 27.62 6.02 -3.28
N ALA A 174 27.38 6.15 -4.59
CA ALA A 174 27.99 7.15 -5.43
C ALA A 174 27.65 8.57 -4.97
N LEU A 175 26.37 8.85 -4.72
CA LEU A 175 25.92 10.16 -4.28
C LEU A 175 26.49 10.54 -2.90
N LEU A 176 26.49 9.60 -1.96
CA LEU A 176 27.02 9.81 -0.59
C LEU A 176 28.54 9.97 -0.54
N ARG A 177 29.28 9.64 -1.59
CA ARG A 177 30.71 9.99 -1.73
C ARG A 177 30.90 11.49 -1.90
N GLU A 178 30.03 12.11 -2.67
CA GLU A 178 30.15 13.50 -3.07
C GLU A 178 29.43 14.44 -2.09
N ARG A 179 28.25 14.06 -1.63
CA ARG A 179 27.37 14.89 -0.81
C ARG A 179 26.76 14.10 0.34
N ARG A 180 26.59 14.76 1.47
CA ARG A 180 25.94 14.21 2.66
C ARG A 180 25.16 15.29 3.39
N LEU A 181 24.03 14.90 3.99
CA LEU A 181 23.29 15.74 4.92
C LEU A 181 23.79 15.49 6.35
N LYS A 182 23.81 16.51 7.18
CA LYS A 182 23.85 16.31 8.62
C LYS A 182 22.55 15.66 9.09
N LEU A 183 22.60 14.86 10.15
CA LEU A 183 21.38 14.23 10.68
C LEU A 183 20.34 15.27 11.12
N SER A 184 20.78 16.44 11.64
CA SER A 184 19.89 17.55 11.96
C SER A 184 19.10 18.06 10.74
N GLN A 185 19.74 18.10 9.57
CA GLN A 185 19.07 18.48 8.30
C GLN A 185 18.13 17.39 7.84
N LEU A 186 18.59 16.11 7.86
CA LEU A 186 17.78 14.96 7.47
C LEU A 186 16.49 14.88 8.29
N PHE A 187 16.59 15.01 9.61
CA PHE A 187 15.44 14.90 10.52
C PHE A 187 14.47 16.07 10.41
N ALA A 188 14.90 17.21 9.89
CA ALA A 188 14.06 18.38 9.67
C ALA A 188 13.25 18.31 8.34
N ILE A 189 13.60 17.40 7.42
CA ILE A 189 12.89 17.26 6.17
C ILE A 189 11.56 16.54 6.41
N GLY A 190 10.45 17.22 6.10
CA GLY A 190 9.09 16.68 6.17
C GLY A 190 8.45 16.49 4.78
N PRO A 191 7.24 15.94 4.73
CA PRO A 191 6.54 15.65 3.46
C PRO A 191 6.25 16.90 2.61
N ASP A 192 6.15 18.09 3.22
CA ASP A 192 5.92 19.36 2.52
C ASP A 192 7.21 20.08 2.16
N SER A 193 8.37 19.54 2.53
CA SER A 193 9.67 20.16 2.25
C SER A 193 9.99 20.13 0.78
N LYS A 194 10.71 21.17 0.31
CA LYS A 194 11.13 21.29 -1.10
C LYS A 194 12.06 20.15 -1.52
N GLU A 195 12.86 19.66 -0.59
CA GLU A 195 13.80 18.56 -0.74
C GLU A 195 13.08 17.25 -1.09
N TYR A 196 11.83 17.10 -0.66
CA TYR A 196 11.01 15.92 -0.96
C TYR A 196 10.06 16.14 -2.15
N THR A 197 9.37 17.28 -2.19
CA THR A 197 8.31 17.54 -3.18
C THR A 197 8.82 17.83 -4.59
N ARG A 198 10.10 18.23 -4.73
CA ARG A 198 10.72 18.50 -6.03
C ARG A 198 11.60 17.34 -6.46
N GLU A 199 11.49 16.96 -7.72
CA GLU A 199 12.44 16.04 -8.32
C GLU A 199 13.82 16.69 -8.44
N GLY A 200 14.88 15.94 -8.13
CA GLY A 200 16.24 16.42 -8.22
C GLY A 200 17.19 15.77 -7.21
N ILE A 201 18.39 16.31 -7.19
CA ILE A 201 19.50 15.79 -6.39
C ILE A 201 19.23 15.83 -4.88
N GLU A 202 18.43 16.79 -4.42
CA GLU A 202 18.06 16.95 -3.01
C GLU A 202 17.19 15.78 -2.54
N ARG A 203 16.21 15.36 -3.37
CA ARG A 203 15.36 14.20 -3.07
C ARG A 203 16.16 12.90 -3.11
N GLU A 204 17.02 12.74 -4.10
CA GLU A 204 17.92 11.57 -4.18
C GLU A 204 18.87 11.50 -2.96
N LEU A 205 19.33 12.65 -2.48
CA LEU A 205 20.21 12.74 -1.31
C LEU A 205 19.43 12.40 -0.02
N LEU A 206 18.18 12.85 0.12
CA LEU A 206 17.29 12.42 1.20
C LEU A 206 17.15 10.90 1.23
N TYR A 207 16.85 10.26 0.11
CA TYR A 207 16.71 8.81 0.02
C TYR A 207 18.02 8.08 0.36
N ALA A 208 19.12 8.54 -0.21
CA ALA A 208 20.43 7.95 0.04
C ALA A 208 20.87 8.05 1.51
N GLN A 209 20.66 9.22 2.14
CA GLN A 209 21.01 9.43 3.55
C GLN A 209 20.09 8.66 4.49
N SER A 210 18.80 8.60 4.17
CA SER A 210 17.80 7.81 4.92
C SER A 210 18.14 6.31 4.87
N TRP A 211 18.44 5.78 3.68
CA TRP A 211 18.95 4.42 3.51
C TRP A 211 20.21 4.19 4.36
N ALA A 212 21.18 5.09 4.28
CA ALA A 212 22.44 4.94 5.02
C ALA A 212 22.25 4.88 6.54
N LEU A 213 21.31 5.66 7.08
CA LEU A 213 20.98 5.64 8.51
C LEU A 213 20.31 4.32 8.92
N VAL A 214 19.36 3.83 8.16
CA VAL A 214 18.72 2.51 8.38
C VAL A 214 19.75 1.40 8.26
N HIS A 215 20.60 1.46 7.24
CA HIS A 215 21.66 0.48 7.01
C HIS A 215 22.70 0.50 8.13
N TYR A 216 23.10 1.67 8.60
CA TYR A 216 23.97 1.83 9.78
C TYR A 216 23.34 1.17 11.02
N ALA A 217 22.09 1.50 11.30
CA ALA A 217 21.40 0.94 12.46
C ALA A 217 21.26 -0.59 12.40
N ARG A 218 21.23 -1.16 11.19
CA ARG A 218 21.08 -2.61 10.99
C ARG A 218 22.39 -3.37 10.96
N HIS A 219 23.43 -2.80 10.34
CA HIS A 219 24.65 -3.53 9.95
C HIS A 219 25.94 -3.01 10.56
N ALA A 220 25.97 -1.80 11.19
CA ALA A 220 27.21 -1.32 11.75
C ALA A 220 27.67 -2.25 12.87
N GLU A 221 28.87 -2.79 12.73
CA GLU A 221 29.48 -3.60 13.78
C GLU A 221 29.63 -2.77 15.07
N PRO A 222 29.61 -3.42 16.26
CA PRO A 222 29.74 -2.75 17.55
C PRO A 222 31.17 -2.23 17.78
N ALA A 223 31.59 -1.22 17.02
CA ALA A 223 32.72 -0.40 17.34
C ALA A 223 32.40 0.57 18.50
N LEU A 224 31.17 0.62 18.91
CA LEU A 224 30.62 1.47 19.93
C LEU A 224 30.60 0.73 21.26
N SER A 225 31.25 1.31 22.22
CA SER A 225 31.33 0.99 23.64
C SER A 225 30.53 -0.25 24.09
N GLU A 226 31.11 -1.06 24.96
CA GLU A 226 30.55 -2.29 25.53
C GLU A 226 29.11 -2.19 26.07
N ARG A 227 28.55 -0.97 26.16
CA ARG A 227 27.18 -0.69 26.60
C ARG A 227 26.05 -0.96 25.55
N THR A 228 26.35 -1.06 24.26
CA THR A 228 25.37 -1.28 23.19
C THR A 228 25.43 -2.67 22.56
N ARG A 229 26.04 -3.63 23.22
CA ARG A 229 26.43 -4.96 22.73
C ARG A 229 25.31 -5.98 22.56
N VAL A 230 24.14 -5.61 22.04
CA VAL A 230 23.11 -6.61 21.70
C VAL A 230 22.67 -6.40 20.28
N GLU A 231 22.91 -7.42 19.44
CA GLU A 231 22.32 -7.55 18.10
C GLU A 231 20.83 -7.26 18.14
N GLY A 232 20.31 -6.44 17.22
CA GLY A 232 18.92 -5.99 17.17
C GLY A 232 18.59 -4.73 17.98
N ARG A 233 19.39 -4.34 18.99
CA ARG A 233 19.09 -3.14 19.81
C ARG A 233 19.21 -1.84 19.02
N ARG A 234 20.15 -1.73 18.08
CA ARG A 234 20.31 -0.50 17.28
C ARG A 234 19.13 -0.22 16.38
N PHE A 235 18.57 -1.26 15.79
CA PHE A 235 17.37 -1.11 14.96
C PHE A 235 16.16 -0.77 15.82
N ALA A 236 15.95 -1.44 16.95
CA ALA A 236 14.93 -1.07 17.93
C ALA A 236 15.12 0.37 18.45
N SER A 237 16.37 0.81 18.60
CA SER A 237 16.69 2.21 18.93
C SER A 237 16.31 3.17 17.81
N LEU A 238 16.49 2.78 16.55
CA LEU A 238 16.07 3.60 15.40
C LEU A 238 14.54 3.76 15.37
N GLU A 239 13.79 2.69 15.60
CA GLU A 239 12.33 2.75 15.73
C GLU A 239 11.90 3.64 16.90
N LEU A 240 12.58 3.53 18.06
CA LEU A 240 12.29 4.35 19.21
C LEU A 240 12.58 5.83 18.93
N LEU A 241 13.71 6.13 18.27
CA LEU A 241 14.02 7.49 17.85
C LEU A 241 12.95 8.03 16.90
N ALA A 242 12.55 7.25 15.89
CA ALA A 242 11.51 7.64 14.94
C ALA A 242 10.20 7.95 15.67
N ARG A 243 9.79 7.13 16.64
CA ARG A 243 8.60 7.37 17.47
C ARG A 243 8.70 8.65 18.29
N ARG A 244 9.83 8.89 19.00
CA ARG A 244 10.05 10.10 19.79
C ARG A 244 9.98 11.36 18.94
N LEU A 245 10.59 11.34 17.74
CA LEU A 245 10.55 12.47 16.81
C LEU A 245 9.12 12.65 16.21
N ALA A 246 8.44 11.57 15.90
CA ALA A 246 7.01 11.62 15.49
C ALA A 246 6.15 12.19 16.61
N ASP A 247 6.51 11.89 17.86
CA ASP A 247 5.87 12.44 19.04
C ASP A 247 6.22 13.92 19.31
N GLY A 248 7.06 14.53 18.47
CA GLY A 248 7.44 15.95 18.56
C GLY A 248 8.38 16.25 19.72
N GLU A 249 9.06 15.22 20.26
CA GLU A 249 10.13 15.44 21.22
C GLU A 249 11.30 16.18 20.57
N ASP A 250 12.06 16.94 21.39
CA ASP A 250 13.27 17.61 20.92
C ASP A 250 14.26 16.61 20.33
N MET A 251 14.87 16.98 19.22
CA MET A 251 15.75 16.11 18.43
C MET A 251 16.98 15.65 19.21
N ASP A 252 17.69 16.56 19.86
CA ASP A 252 18.91 16.24 20.61
C ASP A 252 18.56 15.43 21.87
N GLN A 253 17.46 15.77 22.54
CA GLN A 253 16.95 15.02 23.68
C GLN A 253 16.55 13.59 23.28
N SER A 254 15.87 13.42 22.16
CA SER A 254 15.46 12.11 21.64
C SER A 254 16.66 11.23 21.30
N VAL A 255 17.68 11.79 20.66
CA VAL A 255 18.94 11.07 20.36
C VAL A 255 19.67 10.68 21.65
N ARG A 256 19.82 11.60 22.62
CA ARG A 256 20.45 11.30 23.92
C ARG A 256 19.73 10.20 24.67
N ALA A 257 18.42 10.26 24.73
CA ALA A 257 17.60 9.26 25.42
C ALA A 257 17.64 7.88 24.74
N THR A 258 17.85 7.84 23.42
CA THR A 258 17.82 6.61 22.63
C THR A 258 19.19 5.96 22.49
N TYR A 259 20.23 6.77 22.20
CA TYR A 259 21.59 6.27 21.90
C TYR A 259 22.60 6.55 22.98
N ALA A 260 22.24 7.27 24.06
CA ALA A 260 23.14 7.72 25.12
C ALA A 260 24.32 8.58 24.60
N MET A 261 24.13 9.30 23.50
CA MET A 261 25.08 10.23 22.90
C MET A 261 24.32 11.44 22.32
N ASP A 262 25.02 12.53 22.04
CA ASP A 262 24.40 13.67 21.39
C ASP A 262 24.26 13.48 19.87
N LEU A 263 23.48 14.36 19.24
CA LEU A 263 23.18 14.30 17.82
C LEU A 263 24.46 14.43 16.96
N GLU A 264 25.42 15.24 17.38
CA GLU A 264 26.68 15.45 16.65
C GLU A 264 27.57 14.20 16.69
N ALA A 265 27.59 13.51 17.82
CA ALA A 265 28.31 12.24 17.97
C ALA A 265 27.67 11.16 17.06
N LEU A 266 26.33 11.04 17.07
CA LEU A 266 25.63 10.11 16.18
C LEU A 266 25.87 10.45 14.70
N ASP A 267 25.81 11.73 14.33
CA ASP A 267 26.12 12.18 12.96
C ASP A 267 27.54 11.78 12.56
N THR A 268 28.51 12.01 13.44
CA THR A 268 29.90 11.65 13.19
C THR A 268 30.07 10.15 12.94
N GLU A 269 29.38 9.30 13.70
CA GLU A 269 29.43 7.85 13.52
C GLU A 269 28.80 7.40 12.20
N VAL A 270 27.61 7.92 11.87
CA VAL A 270 26.93 7.62 10.60
C VAL A 270 27.79 8.09 9.43
N GLN A 271 28.39 9.29 9.50
CA GLN A 271 29.28 9.80 8.49
C GLN A 271 30.56 8.95 8.34
N ALA A 272 31.12 8.45 9.45
CA ALA A 272 32.27 7.55 9.45
C ALA A 272 31.91 6.19 8.81
N TYR A 273 30.71 5.67 9.11
CA TYR A 273 30.17 4.45 8.50
C TYR A 273 30.05 4.58 6.98
N VAL A 274 29.44 5.65 6.51
CA VAL A 274 29.28 5.92 5.08
C VAL A 274 30.64 6.04 4.38
N ARG A 275 31.64 6.68 5.02
CA ARG A 275 32.98 6.83 4.44
C ARG A 275 33.75 5.52 4.27
N LYS A 276 33.48 4.50 5.09
CA LYS A 276 34.12 3.17 4.95
C LYS A 276 33.78 2.49 3.63
N GLN A 277 32.59 2.76 3.07
CA GLN A 277 32.10 2.19 1.80
C GLN A 277 32.11 0.65 1.76
N VAL A 278 32.10 0.03 2.92
CA VAL A 278 31.97 -1.41 3.11
C VAL A 278 30.63 -1.65 3.77
N TYR A 279 29.73 -2.24 2.99
CA TYR A 279 28.36 -2.48 3.40
C TYR A 279 28.12 -3.99 3.41
N SER A 280 27.84 -4.52 4.60
CA SER A 280 27.39 -5.89 4.78
C SER A 280 25.91 -6.00 4.43
N TYR A 281 25.46 -7.21 4.19
CA TYR A 281 24.04 -7.54 3.99
C TYR A 281 23.71 -8.78 4.81
N VAL A 282 22.42 -9.02 5.05
CA VAL A 282 21.95 -10.23 5.72
C VAL A 282 21.42 -11.22 4.72
N GLU A 283 21.61 -12.49 5.03
CA GLU A 283 20.96 -13.61 4.36
C GLU A 283 19.92 -14.20 5.32
N VAL A 284 18.66 -14.22 4.89
CA VAL A 284 17.52 -14.72 5.66
C VAL A 284 17.01 -15.98 4.96
N THR A 285 16.84 -17.06 5.71
CA THR A 285 16.23 -18.29 5.17
C THR A 285 14.72 -18.20 5.31
N SER A 286 14.00 -18.30 4.20
CA SER A 286 12.54 -18.38 4.20
C SER A 286 12.05 -19.64 4.88
N ALA A 287 11.00 -19.54 5.68
CA ALA A 287 10.36 -20.69 6.30
C ALA A 287 9.77 -21.63 5.23
N ASP A 288 9.88 -22.94 5.45
CA ASP A 288 9.29 -23.95 4.54
C ASP A 288 7.78 -23.74 4.33
N SER A 289 7.09 -23.22 5.34
CA SER A 289 5.67 -22.86 5.26
C SER A 289 5.36 -21.82 4.19
N VAL A 290 6.28 -20.91 3.87
CA VAL A 290 6.11 -19.89 2.81
C VAL A 290 6.22 -20.54 1.45
N ILE A 291 7.19 -21.43 1.27
CA ILE A 291 7.39 -22.17 0.01
C ILE A 291 6.16 -23.03 -0.30
N MET A 292 5.60 -23.71 0.71
CA MET A 292 4.40 -24.55 0.55
C MET A 292 3.11 -23.75 0.28
N ARG A 293 3.03 -22.49 0.70
CA ARG A 293 1.83 -21.64 0.53
C ARG A 293 1.56 -21.23 -0.92
N VAL A 294 2.52 -21.34 -1.80
CA VAL A 294 2.40 -20.94 -3.22
C VAL A 294 2.17 -22.15 -4.14
N ASP A 295 1.91 -23.32 -3.57
CA ASP A 295 1.67 -24.55 -4.33
C ASP A 295 0.25 -24.66 -4.93
N SER A 296 -0.46 -23.52 -5.03
CA SER A 296 -1.76 -23.46 -5.70
C SER A 296 -1.58 -23.49 -7.22
N GLU A 297 -2.49 -24.21 -7.89
CA GLU A 297 -2.50 -24.32 -9.34
C GLU A 297 -2.84 -22.97 -10.00
N ALA A 298 -2.01 -22.56 -10.95
CA ALA A 298 -2.32 -21.39 -11.79
C ALA A 298 -3.39 -21.78 -12.83
N LYS A 299 -4.61 -21.29 -12.67
CA LYS A 299 -5.76 -21.59 -13.52
C LYS A 299 -5.87 -20.61 -14.66
N VAL A 300 -6.20 -21.11 -15.85
CA VAL A 300 -6.57 -20.26 -16.99
C VAL A 300 -7.83 -19.48 -16.64
N ILE A 301 -7.85 -18.19 -16.93
CA ILE A 301 -8.99 -17.31 -16.75
C ILE A 301 -9.52 -16.87 -18.11
N ASP A 302 -10.82 -16.66 -18.20
CA ASP A 302 -11.47 -16.26 -19.45
C ASP A 302 -11.30 -14.76 -19.75
N ALA A 303 -11.67 -14.38 -20.98
CA ALA A 303 -11.54 -13.01 -21.45
C ALA A 303 -12.38 -12.00 -20.64
N ALA A 304 -13.50 -12.42 -20.03
CA ALA A 304 -14.31 -11.55 -19.18
C ALA A 304 -13.55 -11.21 -17.88
N ASP A 305 -12.89 -12.19 -17.26
CA ASP A 305 -12.05 -11.97 -16.08
C ASP A 305 -10.85 -11.10 -16.41
N VAL A 306 -10.17 -11.35 -17.53
CA VAL A 306 -9.02 -10.54 -17.97
C VAL A 306 -9.42 -9.08 -18.17
N ASP A 307 -10.47 -8.83 -18.96
CA ASP A 307 -10.95 -7.46 -19.19
C ASP A 307 -11.40 -6.79 -17.88
N THR A 308 -12.00 -7.54 -16.95
CA THR A 308 -12.39 -7.03 -15.64
C THR A 308 -11.17 -6.55 -14.83
N TRP A 309 -10.15 -7.39 -14.67
CA TRP A 309 -8.98 -7.03 -13.87
C TRP A 309 -8.16 -5.88 -14.48
N LEU A 310 -8.00 -5.88 -15.81
CA LEU A 310 -7.28 -4.81 -16.49
C LEU A 310 -8.06 -3.48 -16.47
N ALA A 311 -9.38 -3.54 -16.53
CA ALA A 311 -10.21 -2.35 -16.42
C ALA A 311 -10.24 -1.81 -14.98
N ASP A 312 -10.25 -2.69 -13.99
CA ASP A 312 -10.22 -2.29 -12.60
C ASP A 312 -8.89 -1.61 -12.26
N LEU A 313 -7.75 -2.14 -12.74
CA LEU A 313 -6.46 -1.44 -12.67
C LEU A 313 -6.52 -0.04 -13.30
N LEU A 314 -7.11 0.09 -14.52
CA LEU A 314 -7.25 1.38 -15.18
C LEU A 314 -8.13 2.35 -14.37
N ALA A 315 -9.19 1.86 -13.73
CA ALA A 315 -10.04 2.66 -12.85
C ALA A 315 -9.27 3.19 -11.63
N HIS A 316 -8.41 2.36 -11.02
CA HIS A 316 -7.50 2.77 -9.93
C HIS A 316 -6.45 3.79 -10.40
N LEU A 317 -6.00 3.70 -11.65
CA LEU A 317 -5.13 4.70 -12.29
C LEU A 317 -5.87 6.00 -12.71
N GLN A 318 -7.13 6.17 -12.33
CA GLN A 318 -8.00 7.30 -12.72
C GLN A 318 -8.22 7.40 -14.24
N ARG A 319 -8.07 6.28 -14.96
CA ARG A 319 -8.22 6.18 -16.41
C ARG A 319 -9.58 5.58 -16.80
N GLY A 320 -10.66 6.07 -16.17
CA GLY A 320 -12.03 5.59 -16.39
C GLY A 320 -12.45 5.50 -17.86
N PRO A 321 -12.17 6.50 -18.72
CA PRO A 321 -12.50 6.42 -20.15
C PRO A 321 -11.91 5.21 -20.87
N GLU A 322 -10.77 4.69 -20.43
CA GLU A 322 -10.13 3.50 -20.99
C GLU A 322 -10.62 2.20 -20.33
N ALA A 323 -11.07 2.28 -19.08
CA ALA A 323 -11.64 1.15 -18.34
C ALA A 323 -13.02 0.76 -18.87
N ILE A 324 -13.92 1.73 -19.13
CA ILE A 324 -15.31 1.51 -19.50
C ILE A 324 -15.47 0.54 -20.68
N PRO A 325 -14.81 0.71 -21.84
CA PRO A 325 -14.97 -0.20 -22.98
C PRO A 325 -14.57 -1.65 -22.65
N ARG A 326 -13.61 -1.85 -21.74
CA ARG A 326 -13.22 -3.19 -21.29
C ARG A 326 -14.28 -3.82 -20.39
N LEU A 327 -14.85 -3.04 -19.46
CA LEU A 327 -15.93 -3.49 -18.59
C LEU A 327 -17.17 -3.85 -19.38
N GLU A 328 -17.54 -3.06 -20.38
CA GLU A 328 -18.65 -3.33 -21.28
C GLU A 328 -18.43 -4.63 -22.08
N ARG A 329 -17.18 -4.91 -22.55
CA ARG A 329 -16.87 -6.19 -23.19
C ARG A 329 -16.94 -7.35 -22.21
N ALA A 330 -16.41 -7.19 -20.99
CA ALA A 330 -16.49 -8.22 -19.95
C ALA A 330 -17.96 -8.57 -19.65
N LEU A 331 -18.82 -7.57 -19.48
CA LEU A 331 -20.24 -7.76 -19.22
C LEU A 331 -21.02 -8.29 -20.42
N LYS A 332 -20.57 -8.04 -21.65
CA LYS A 332 -21.14 -8.67 -22.86
C LYS A 332 -20.80 -10.16 -22.92
N LEU A 333 -19.63 -10.57 -22.43
CA LEU A 333 -19.23 -11.98 -22.36
C LEU A 333 -19.88 -12.70 -21.18
N ARG A 334 -19.97 -12.04 -20.03
CA ARG A 334 -20.56 -12.56 -18.80
C ARG A 334 -21.30 -11.45 -18.04
N GLY A 335 -22.62 -11.37 -18.27
CA GLY A 335 -23.46 -10.26 -17.83
C GLY A 335 -23.63 -10.09 -16.32
N ASP A 336 -23.27 -11.10 -15.54
CA ASP A 336 -23.34 -11.14 -14.09
C ASP A 336 -21.96 -11.11 -13.39
N GLN A 337 -20.88 -10.71 -14.11
CA GLN A 337 -19.55 -10.57 -13.56
C GLN A 337 -19.52 -9.50 -12.44
N PRO A 338 -19.37 -9.89 -11.14
CA PRO A 338 -19.63 -8.96 -10.05
C PRO A 338 -18.67 -7.76 -10.02
N ARG A 339 -17.36 -8.00 -10.22
CA ARG A 339 -16.36 -6.93 -10.22
C ARG A 339 -16.54 -5.98 -11.40
N ALA A 340 -16.86 -6.52 -12.59
CA ALA A 340 -17.09 -5.66 -13.75
C ALA A 340 -18.32 -4.76 -13.55
N LEU A 341 -19.40 -5.30 -12.97
CA LEU A 341 -20.58 -4.53 -12.61
C LEU A 341 -20.26 -3.46 -11.56
N ALA A 342 -19.48 -3.81 -10.53
CA ALA A 342 -19.11 -2.90 -9.46
C ALA A 342 -18.22 -1.77 -9.96
N THR A 343 -17.12 -2.08 -10.65
CA THR A 343 -16.21 -1.07 -11.19
C THR A 343 -16.90 -0.15 -12.19
N LEU A 344 -17.74 -0.68 -13.09
CA LEU A 344 -18.51 0.14 -14.03
C LEU A 344 -19.50 1.03 -13.29
N GLY A 345 -20.23 0.47 -12.32
CA GLY A 345 -21.18 1.20 -11.48
C GLY A 345 -20.52 2.35 -10.73
N MET A 346 -19.34 2.11 -10.12
CA MET A 346 -18.57 3.15 -9.43
C MET A 346 -18.06 4.24 -10.37
N LEU A 347 -17.60 3.86 -11.58
CA LEU A 347 -17.19 4.85 -12.59
C LEU A 347 -18.37 5.75 -13.01
N ARG A 348 -19.57 5.17 -13.23
CA ARG A 348 -20.79 5.93 -13.52
C ARG A 348 -21.17 6.87 -12.37
N VAL A 349 -21.15 6.38 -11.13
CA VAL A 349 -21.42 7.21 -9.94
C VAL A 349 -20.44 8.38 -9.82
N ARG A 350 -19.13 8.14 -10.03
CA ARG A 350 -18.10 9.19 -10.00
C ARG A 350 -18.24 10.21 -11.12
N GLN A 351 -18.78 9.82 -12.27
CA GLN A 351 -19.13 10.71 -13.39
C GLN A 351 -20.42 11.51 -13.15
N GLY A 352 -21.11 11.30 -12.02
CA GLY A 352 -22.37 11.95 -11.67
C GLY A 352 -23.60 11.19 -12.17
N ASP A 353 -23.41 10.11 -12.93
CA ASP A 353 -24.52 9.30 -13.43
C ASP A 353 -24.90 8.18 -12.45
N ARG A 354 -25.47 8.61 -11.33
CA ARG A 354 -25.96 7.68 -10.29
C ARG A 354 -27.16 6.85 -10.76
N ARG A 355 -27.91 7.35 -11.72
CA ARG A 355 -29.09 6.67 -12.25
C ARG A 355 -28.70 5.36 -12.95
N GLU A 356 -27.60 5.36 -13.68
CA GLU A 356 -27.05 4.16 -14.29
C GLU A 356 -26.17 3.36 -13.30
N GLY A 357 -25.40 4.04 -12.46
CA GLY A 357 -24.40 3.41 -11.59
C GLY A 357 -25.00 2.58 -10.46
N LEU A 358 -26.03 3.08 -9.75
CA LEU A 358 -26.64 2.36 -8.63
C LEU A 358 -27.23 1.00 -8.97
N PRO A 359 -28.00 0.84 -10.07
CA PRO A 359 -28.51 -0.48 -10.50
C PRO A 359 -27.38 -1.48 -10.80
N LEU A 360 -26.26 -1.01 -11.37
CA LEU A 360 -25.10 -1.87 -11.62
C LEU A 360 -24.47 -2.35 -10.30
N LEU A 361 -24.31 -1.47 -9.34
CA LEU A 361 -23.77 -1.80 -8.01
C LEU A 361 -24.69 -2.75 -7.23
N GLU A 362 -26.01 -2.56 -7.32
CA GLU A 362 -26.99 -3.47 -6.72
C GLU A 362 -26.90 -4.88 -7.33
N ARG A 363 -26.83 -4.98 -8.66
CA ARG A 363 -26.60 -6.25 -9.36
C ARG A 363 -25.27 -6.88 -8.98
N ALA A 364 -24.21 -6.05 -8.86
CA ALA A 364 -22.88 -6.51 -8.43
C ALA A 364 -22.95 -7.14 -7.03
N ALA A 365 -23.57 -6.46 -6.07
CA ALA A 365 -23.71 -6.95 -4.71
C ALA A 365 -24.53 -8.24 -4.60
N ALA A 366 -25.53 -8.40 -5.45
CA ALA A 366 -26.33 -9.62 -5.53
C ALA A 366 -25.56 -10.78 -6.18
N ALA A 367 -24.77 -10.51 -7.25
CA ALA A 367 -24.00 -11.53 -7.96
C ALA A 367 -22.71 -11.94 -7.22
N GLY A 368 -22.13 -11.05 -6.41
CA GLY A 368 -20.90 -11.29 -5.61
C GLY A 368 -21.11 -11.06 -4.12
N PRO A 369 -22.00 -11.83 -3.46
CA PRO A 369 -22.29 -11.62 -2.04
C PRO A 369 -21.11 -11.93 -1.11
N ASP A 370 -20.08 -12.58 -1.60
CA ASP A 370 -18.85 -12.99 -0.91
C ASP A 370 -17.61 -12.17 -1.34
N ILE A 371 -17.81 -11.06 -2.04
CA ILE A 371 -16.73 -10.15 -2.43
C ILE A 371 -16.83 -8.87 -1.62
N GLU A 372 -15.90 -8.68 -0.68
CA GLU A 372 -15.94 -7.58 0.29
C GLU A 372 -15.88 -6.19 -0.36
N SER A 373 -15.08 -6.01 -1.41
CA SER A 373 -14.97 -4.73 -2.13
C SER A 373 -16.28 -4.37 -2.83
N VAL A 374 -16.95 -5.35 -3.45
CA VAL A 374 -18.24 -5.15 -4.11
C VAL A 374 -19.32 -4.72 -3.13
N GLN A 375 -19.37 -5.34 -1.95
CA GLN A 375 -20.30 -4.96 -0.89
C GLN A 375 -19.99 -3.55 -0.36
N PHE A 376 -18.71 -3.24 -0.17
CA PHE A 376 -18.27 -1.90 0.24
C PHE A 376 -18.69 -0.82 -0.76
N GLU A 377 -18.42 -1.00 -2.04
CA GLU A 377 -18.73 -0.04 -3.10
C GLU A 377 -20.24 0.23 -3.21
N TYR A 378 -21.05 -0.81 -3.11
CA TYR A 378 -22.51 -0.68 -3.06
C TYR A 378 -22.96 0.13 -1.85
N GLY A 379 -22.47 -0.22 -0.66
CA GLY A 379 -22.75 0.51 0.58
C GLY A 379 -22.31 1.98 0.49
N TRP A 380 -21.13 2.24 -0.07
CA TRP A 380 -20.59 3.59 -0.25
C TRP A 380 -21.49 4.43 -1.18
N ALA A 381 -21.89 3.88 -2.32
CA ALA A 381 -22.76 4.59 -3.25
C ALA A 381 -24.11 4.94 -2.63
N LEU A 382 -24.67 4.06 -1.81
CA LEU A 382 -25.92 4.33 -1.07
C LEU A 382 -25.71 5.39 0.03
N ALA A 383 -24.61 5.31 0.78
CA ALA A 383 -24.33 6.21 1.89
C ALA A 383 -23.98 7.64 1.47
N THR A 384 -23.50 7.83 0.25
CA THR A 384 -23.11 9.15 -0.31
C THR A 384 -24.22 9.84 -1.11
N GLU A 385 -25.45 9.29 -1.11
CA GLU A 385 -26.61 9.96 -1.71
C GLU A 385 -27.04 11.19 -0.91
N GLU A 386 -27.50 12.24 -1.62
CA GLU A 386 -28.04 13.45 -0.99
C GLU A 386 -29.32 13.12 -0.19
N VAL A 387 -30.24 12.38 -0.81
CA VAL A 387 -31.43 11.88 -0.14
C VAL A 387 -31.11 10.55 0.51
N PHE A 388 -30.95 10.59 1.80
CA PHE A 388 -30.60 9.42 2.63
C PHE A 388 -31.76 9.05 3.55
N ASP A 389 -32.73 8.33 3.03
CA ASP A 389 -33.89 7.83 3.76
C ASP A 389 -33.58 6.55 4.57
N ALA A 390 -34.54 6.13 5.37
CA ALA A 390 -34.43 4.94 6.21
C ALA A 390 -34.14 3.65 5.41
N SER A 391 -34.69 3.51 4.21
CA SER A 391 -34.49 2.35 3.35
C SER A 391 -33.06 2.30 2.83
N ARG A 392 -32.51 3.43 2.36
CA ARG A 392 -31.13 3.53 1.94
C ARG A 392 -30.14 3.32 3.08
N ALA A 393 -30.45 3.89 4.26
CA ALA A 393 -29.66 3.68 5.47
C ALA A 393 -29.57 2.20 5.83
N GLN A 394 -30.69 1.48 5.78
CA GLN A 394 -30.73 0.05 6.06
C GLN A 394 -29.91 -0.75 5.03
N ARG A 395 -30.06 -0.47 3.74
CA ARG A 395 -29.31 -1.15 2.67
C ARG A 395 -27.81 -0.86 2.75
N ALA A 396 -27.41 0.40 2.98
CA ALA A 396 -26.01 0.78 3.15
C ALA A 396 -25.37 0.07 4.35
N ARG A 397 -26.08 0.06 5.49
CA ARG A 397 -25.64 -0.67 6.69
C ARG A 397 -25.44 -2.14 6.41
N ALA A 398 -26.44 -2.82 5.83
CA ALA A 398 -26.33 -4.25 5.51
C ALA A 398 -25.15 -4.56 4.58
N ALA A 399 -24.89 -3.70 3.60
CA ALA A 399 -23.75 -3.85 2.69
C ALA A 399 -22.41 -3.70 3.41
N PHE A 400 -22.23 -2.70 4.28
CA PHE A 400 -21.01 -2.54 5.06
C PHE A 400 -20.83 -3.64 6.11
N GLU A 401 -21.90 -4.07 6.79
CA GLU A 401 -21.86 -5.21 7.72
C GLU A 401 -21.43 -6.48 7.00
N ARG A 402 -21.92 -6.71 5.78
CA ARG A 402 -21.48 -7.83 4.94
C ARG A 402 -20.02 -7.71 4.55
N ALA A 403 -19.55 -6.52 4.12
CA ALA A 403 -18.14 -6.28 3.83
C ALA A 403 -17.24 -6.55 5.04
N LEU A 404 -17.67 -6.15 6.24
CA LEU A 404 -16.94 -6.39 7.49
C LEU A 404 -16.98 -7.86 7.94
N ALA A 405 -18.05 -8.59 7.65
CA ALA A 405 -18.10 -10.03 7.90
C ALA A 405 -17.11 -10.81 7.03
N LEU A 406 -16.89 -10.34 5.79
CA LEU A 406 -15.94 -10.93 4.84
C LEU A 406 -14.50 -10.51 5.14
N ARG A 407 -14.30 -9.26 5.56
CA ARG A 407 -12.99 -8.68 5.90
C ARG A 407 -13.08 -7.92 7.23
N PRO A 408 -12.92 -8.61 8.37
CA PRO A 408 -12.87 -7.96 9.68
C PRO A 408 -11.73 -6.92 9.74
N GLY A 409 -12.03 -5.74 10.29
CA GLY A 409 -11.05 -4.65 10.38
C GLY A 409 -10.87 -3.83 9.08
N TYR A 410 -11.74 -3.96 8.08
CA TYR A 410 -11.72 -3.13 6.88
C TYR A 410 -11.92 -1.64 7.22
N PRO A 411 -10.85 -0.80 7.19
CA PRO A 411 -10.91 0.55 7.76
C PRO A 411 -11.96 1.44 7.08
N ALA A 412 -12.01 1.42 5.75
CA ALA A 412 -12.97 2.22 5.00
C ALA A 412 -14.42 1.81 5.29
N ALA A 413 -14.70 0.51 5.40
CA ALA A 413 -16.03 0.03 5.73
C ALA A 413 -16.45 0.38 7.16
N ILE A 414 -15.53 0.31 8.13
CA ILE A 414 -15.77 0.73 9.53
C ILE A 414 -16.15 2.21 9.57
N GLN A 415 -15.36 3.07 8.92
CA GLN A 415 -15.59 4.53 8.92
C GLN A 415 -16.90 4.90 8.22
N MET A 416 -17.22 4.25 7.10
CA MET A 416 -18.46 4.49 6.39
C MET A 416 -19.67 3.97 7.14
N LEU A 417 -19.59 2.81 7.79
CA LEU A 417 -20.67 2.31 8.65
C LEU A 417 -20.87 3.22 9.86
N ALA A 418 -19.80 3.73 10.46
CA ALA A 418 -19.88 4.74 11.51
C ALA A 418 -20.60 6.02 11.03
N SER A 419 -20.33 6.47 9.80
CA SER A 419 -21.03 7.61 9.19
C SER A 419 -22.52 7.32 8.96
N VAL A 420 -22.88 6.10 8.60
CA VAL A 420 -24.29 5.67 8.51
C VAL A 420 -24.96 5.75 9.89
N HIS A 421 -24.32 5.20 10.92
CA HIS A 421 -24.83 5.26 12.30
C HIS A 421 -24.97 6.70 12.82
N TRP A 422 -24.01 7.58 12.48
CA TRP A 422 -24.11 9.00 12.80
C TRP A 422 -25.36 9.63 12.16
N ARG A 423 -25.57 9.43 10.86
CA ARG A 423 -26.73 9.98 10.11
C ARG A 423 -28.08 9.44 10.59
N THR A 424 -28.09 8.25 11.19
CA THR A 424 -29.31 7.63 11.73
C THR A 424 -29.50 7.87 13.24
N GLY A 425 -28.55 8.56 13.90
CA GLY A 425 -28.59 8.81 15.34
C GLY A 425 -28.25 7.60 16.22
N ASP A 426 -27.73 6.52 15.63
CA ASP A 426 -27.38 5.27 16.33
C ASP A 426 -25.99 5.39 17.02
N PHE A 427 -25.83 6.40 17.89
CA PHE A 427 -24.53 6.73 18.51
C PHE A 427 -23.94 5.57 19.34
N ALA A 428 -24.80 4.76 19.96
CA ALA A 428 -24.34 3.59 20.72
C ALA A 428 -23.64 2.56 19.80
N LYS A 429 -24.25 2.23 18.65
CA LYS A 429 -23.66 1.32 17.67
C LYS A 429 -22.37 1.90 17.06
N MET A 430 -22.36 3.22 16.81
CA MET A 430 -21.18 3.92 16.31
C MET A 430 -20.01 3.81 17.30
N ARG A 431 -20.26 4.04 18.60
CA ARG A 431 -19.27 3.87 19.68
C ARG A 431 -18.76 2.43 19.72
N ASP A 432 -19.67 1.45 19.75
CA ASP A 432 -19.31 0.02 19.88
C ASP A 432 -18.48 -0.47 18.69
N LEU A 433 -18.76 0.02 17.48
CA LEU A 433 -17.99 -0.25 16.26
C LEU A 433 -16.60 0.39 16.32
N LEU A 434 -16.50 1.66 16.71
CA LEU A 434 -15.27 2.44 16.63
C LEU A 434 -14.29 2.20 17.79
N THR A 435 -14.78 1.85 18.99
CA THR A 435 -13.94 1.68 20.18
C THR A 435 -12.81 0.64 19.96
N PRO A 436 -13.10 -0.60 19.53
CA PRO A 436 -12.03 -1.56 19.26
C PRO A 436 -11.12 -1.14 18.11
N PHE A 437 -11.66 -0.46 17.11
CA PHE A 437 -10.88 0.01 15.97
C PHE A 437 -9.89 1.11 16.35
N VAL A 438 -10.33 2.14 17.08
CA VAL A 438 -9.45 3.21 17.59
C VAL A 438 -8.39 2.66 18.54
N LYS A 439 -8.74 1.66 19.38
CA LYS A 439 -7.76 0.99 20.24
C LYS A 439 -6.68 0.26 19.44
N ALA A 440 -7.06 -0.35 18.32
CA ALA A 440 -6.13 -1.06 17.44
C ALA A 440 -5.32 -0.12 16.54
N THR A 441 -5.87 1.06 16.24
CA THR A 441 -5.28 2.07 15.34
C THR A 441 -5.25 3.45 16.03
N PRO A 442 -4.46 3.63 17.11
CA PRO A 442 -4.49 4.86 17.93
C PRO A 442 -4.12 6.12 17.13
N ASP A 443 -3.38 5.97 16.05
CA ASP A 443 -2.96 7.06 15.15
C ASP A 443 -4.01 7.45 14.11
N ASN A 444 -5.13 6.71 14.01
CA ASN A 444 -6.21 7.04 13.09
C ASN A 444 -7.08 8.17 13.65
N GLN A 445 -6.67 9.42 13.38
CA GLN A 445 -7.35 10.61 13.88
C GLN A 445 -8.79 10.74 13.34
N ASP A 446 -9.08 10.27 12.13
CA ASP A 446 -10.45 10.28 11.60
C ASP A 446 -11.37 9.39 12.43
N ALA A 447 -10.94 8.17 12.72
CA ALA A 447 -11.71 7.24 13.55
C ALA A 447 -11.86 7.74 15.00
N ALA A 448 -10.79 8.31 15.56
CA ALA A 448 -10.81 8.90 16.90
C ALA A 448 -11.78 10.07 16.99
N LEU A 449 -11.82 10.94 15.97
CA LEU A 449 -12.75 12.06 15.91
C LEU A 449 -14.20 11.59 15.71
N GLN A 450 -14.43 10.55 14.91
CA GLN A 450 -15.74 9.93 14.76
C GLN A 450 -16.21 9.30 16.09
N LEU A 451 -15.31 8.62 16.83
CA LEU A 451 -15.63 8.06 18.16
C LEU A 451 -15.95 9.18 19.16
N ALA A 452 -15.20 10.28 19.16
CA ALA A 452 -15.48 11.44 19.99
C ALA A 452 -16.87 12.03 19.68
N ALA A 453 -17.25 12.09 18.40
CA ALA A 453 -18.59 12.53 18.01
C ALA A 453 -19.69 11.57 18.50
N ALA A 454 -19.47 10.26 18.44
CA ALA A 454 -20.42 9.28 18.98
C ALA A 454 -20.60 9.43 20.50
N LEU A 455 -19.49 9.58 21.24
CA LEU A 455 -19.50 9.80 22.70
C LEU A 455 -20.22 11.11 23.06
N LEU A 456 -20.02 12.16 22.27
CA LEU A 456 -20.75 13.42 22.44
C LEU A 456 -22.25 13.24 22.24
N GLY A 457 -22.65 12.49 21.20
CA GLY A 457 -24.08 12.15 20.98
C GLY A 457 -24.71 11.33 22.09
N LEU A 458 -23.90 10.62 22.90
CA LEU A 458 -24.29 9.86 24.06
C LEU A 458 -24.19 10.67 25.36
N GLY A 459 -23.74 11.93 25.33
CA GLY A 459 -23.54 12.78 26.50
C GLY A 459 -22.26 12.51 27.29
N ASP A 460 -21.38 11.61 26.83
CA ASP A 460 -20.08 11.35 27.47
C ASP A 460 -19.03 12.38 27.06
N ILE A 461 -19.20 13.59 27.56
CA ILE A 461 -18.34 14.73 27.30
C ILE A 461 -16.88 14.50 27.74
N PRO A 462 -16.60 13.92 28.93
CA PRO A 462 -15.24 13.67 29.37
C PRO A 462 -14.47 12.76 28.40
N ALA A 463 -15.08 11.64 27.99
CA ALA A 463 -14.45 10.70 27.08
C ALA A 463 -14.24 11.30 25.67
N ALA A 464 -15.21 12.10 25.16
CA ALA A 464 -15.07 12.81 23.91
C ALA A 464 -13.88 13.79 23.94
N ARG A 465 -13.71 14.59 25.00
CA ARG A 465 -12.58 15.51 25.19
C ARG A 465 -11.24 14.78 25.23
N ALA A 466 -11.17 13.62 25.88
CA ALA A 466 -9.96 12.83 25.98
C ALA A 466 -9.43 12.39 24.62
N LEU A 467 -10.32 12.14 23.64
CA LEU A 467 -9.95 11.81 22.26
C LEU A 467 -9.57 13.05 21.42
N ILE A 468 -10.24 14.18 21.64
CA ILE A 468 -10.00 15.41 20.87
C ILE A 468 -8.67 16.08 21.26
N GLY A 469 -8.30 16.03 22.55
CA GLY A 469 -7.09 16.69 23.08
C GLY A 469 -5.82 16.32 22.33
N PRO A 470 -5.46 15.03 22.19
CA PRO A 470 -4.30 14.59 21.41
C PRO A 470 -4.34 15.04 19.94
N ILE A 471 -5.52 15.03 19.30
CA ILE A 471 -5.69 15.47 17.91
C ILE A 471 -5.36 16.98 17.78
N LEU A 472 -5.84 17.80 18.71
CA LEU A 472 -5.55 19.24 18.70
C LEU A 472 -4.09 19.54 19.00
N ALA A 473 -3.45 18.74 19.86
CA ALA A 473 -2.03 18.90 20.16
C ALA A 473 -1.15 18.58 18.94
N ARG A 474 -1.54 17.57 18.15
CA ARG A 474 -0.80 17.09 16.97
C ARG A 474 -1.74 16.68 15.85
N PRO A 475 -2.37 17.63 15.16
CA PRO A 475 -3.24 17.31 14.05
C PRO A 475 -2.41 16.84 12.84
N ARG A 476 -2.91 15.84 12.12
CA ARG A 476 -2.32 15.35 10.88
C ARG A 476 -2.16 16.48 9.85
N ASP A 477 -3.15 17.36 9.76
CA ASP A 477 -3.20 18.49 8.85
C ASP A 477 -4.12 19.61 9.41
N ASN A 478 -4.21 20.73 8.70
CA ASN A 478 -5.04 21.84 9.11
C ASN A 478 -6.55 21.51 9.08
N GLU A 479 -6.99 20.67 8.15
CA GLU A 479 -8.39 20.25 8.08
C GLU A 479 -8.78 19.45 9.34
N MET A 480 -7.95 18.50 9.75
CA MET A 480 -8.17 17.72 10.97
C MET A 480 -8.23 18.62 12.21
N ARG A 481 -7.35 19.63 12.27
CA ARG A 481 -7.37 20.62 13.35
C ARG A 481 -8.70 21.37 13.42
N GLU A 482 -9.22 21.83 12.31
CA GLU A 482 -10.48 22.57 12.25
C GLU A 482 -11.70 21.67 12.57
N ARG A 483 -11.70 20.42 12.11
CA ARG A 483 -12.72 19.44 12.46
C ARG A 483 -12.74 19.17 13.96
N ALA A 484 -11.56 18.98 14.58
CA ALA A 484 -11.43 18.78 16.02
C ALA A 484 -11.88 20.02 16.84
N ARG A 485 -11.53 21.24 16.38
CA ARG A 485 -12.01 22.49 16.99
C ARG A 485 -13.52 22.64 16.91
N THR A 486 -14.09 22.30 15.75
CA THR A 486 -15.55 22.35 15.57
C THR A 486 -16.27 21.46 16.57
N LEU A 487 -15.80 20.24 16.76
CA LEU A 487 -16.38 19.30 17.72
C LEU A 487 -16.20 19.79 19.16
N LEU A 488 -15.04 20.35 19.50
CA LEU A 488 -14.80 20.97 20.81
C LEU A 488 -15.73 22.18 21.07
N GLY A 489 -16.00 22.98 20.05
CA GLY A 489 -16.96 24.10 20.11
C GLY A 489 -18.39 23.62 20.34
N GLN A 490 -18.80 22.47 19.79
CA GLN A 490 -20.11 21.86 20.09
C GLN A 490 -20.20 21.44 21.57
N ILE A 491 -19.13 20.84 22.12
CA ILE A 491 -19.06 20.51 23.55
C ILE A 491 -19.24 21.75 24.42
N ALA A 492 -18.57 22.85 24.10
CA ALA A 492 -18.69 24.10 24.89
C ALA A 492 -20.13 24.65 24.88
N LYS A 493 -20.79 24.59 23.72
CA LYS A 493 -22.22 25.03 23.62
C LYS A 493 -23.16 24.16 24.46
N LEU A 494 -22.96 22.85 24.49
CA LEU A 494 -23.80 21.93 25.32
C LEU A 494 -23.61 22.16 26.79
N GLN A 495 -22.43 22.59 27.25
CA GLN A 495 -22.15 22.89 28.65
C GLN A 495 -22.71 24.26 29.10
N LEU A 496 -23.07 25.14 28.16
CA LEU A 496 -23.64 26.47 28.43
C LEU A 496 -25.17 26.47 28.38
N GLN A 497 -25.79 25.35 27.98
CA GLN A 497 -27.25 25.20 28.06
C GLN A 497 -27.61 24.72 29.47
N PRO A 498 -28.47 25.50 30.22
CA PRO A 498 -28.84 25.18 31.60
C PRO A 498 -29.67 23.90 31.71
#